data_2c0b32543224d15976b51801dd96602b
#
_entry.id   2c0b32543224d15976b51801dd96602b
#
_cell.length_a   1.000
_cell.length_b   1.000
_cell.length_c   1.000
_cell.angle_alpha   90.00
_cell.angle_beta   90.00
_cell.angle_gamma   90.00
#
_symmetry.space_group_name_H-M   'P 1'
#
loop_
_entity.id
_entity.type
_entity.pdbx_description
1 polymer ?
#
loop_
_entity_poly.entity_id
_entity_poly.type
_entity_poly.pdbx_seq_one_letter_code
_entity_poly.pdbx_strand_id
1 'polypeptide(L)'
;FIANIHLPINLKSSQIIECIRSGIVRVFTLGVTGFDTPGSVNGLQESYVSWQSMETTFLYFKEGISPEAKAEFEAIKKLFTQGKKVLNANTHFNDFDRLSFLKEVVNPLYAALLEFQNLNNITLEPYKKHAQNYQAQNIFDVDFLNTDFYSELVYLPLDNPKTIALGELLFQDPQLSKDNMMSCASCHNPNKGFSDGLPKSISNQEGVFTERNAQTLMDAGY
;
A
#
# COMPACT_ATOMS: atom_id res chain seq x y z
N PHE A 1 -18.49 9.18 20.93
CA PHE A 1 -18.43 8.49 22.24
C PHE A 1 -17.30 7.46 22.19
N ILE A 2 -16.05 7.90 22.31
CA ILE A 2 -14.94 7.00 22.69
C ILE A 2 -14.51 7.50 24.06
N ALA A 3 -15.23 7.07 25.10
CA ALA A 3 -14.85 7.29 26.47
C ALA A 3 -13.64 6.39 26.77
N ASN A 4 -12.51 7.01 27.13
CA ASN A 4 -11.43 6.53 27.98
C ASN A 4 -11.26 5.00 28.07
N ILE A 5 -10.87 4.35 26.99
CA ILE A 5 -10.29 3.02 27.07
C ILE A 5 -8.80 3.24 27.41
N HIS A 6 -8.50 3.35 28.69
CA HIS A 6 -7.14 3.18 29.19
C HIS A 6 -6.78 1.69 29.10
N LEU A 7 -6.50 1.22 27.88
CA LEU A 7 -5.74 0.00 27.76
C LEU A 7 -4.29 0.35 28.09
N PRO A 8 -3.62 -0.35 28.98
CA PRO A 8 -2.18 -0.21 29.19
C PRO A 8 -1.48 -0.85 27.99
N ILE A 9 -1.54 -0.19 26.83
CA ILE A 9 -0.85 -0.63 25.64
C ILE A 9 0.58 -0.12 25.77
N ASN A 10 1.49 -1.01 26.11
CA ASN A 10 2.91 -0.73 26.10
C ASN A 10 3.43 -0.86 24.67
N LEU A 11 3.24 0.18 23.84
CA LEU A 11 3.69 0.21 22.46
C LEU A 11 5.22 0.35 22.41
N LYS A 12 5.85 -0.52 21.63
CA LYS A 12 7.28 -0.38 21.29
C LYS A 12 7.47 0.79 20.32
N SER A 13 8.63 1.44 20.40
CA SER A 13 8.99 2.52 19.45
C SER A 13 8.92 2.07 17.98
N SER A 14 9.31 0.82 17.68
CA SER A 14 9.17 0.23 16.34
C SER A 14 7.73 0.21 15.84
N GLN A 15 6.80 -0.22 16.70
CA GLN A 15 5.38 -0.28 16.34
C GLN A 15 4.78 1.10 16.06
N ILE A 16 5.24 2.13 16.78
CA ILE A 16 4.81 3.51 16.53
C ILE A 16 5.32 3.99 15.17
N ILE A 17 6.60 3.77 14.85
CA ILE A 17 7.18 4.16 13.54
C ILE A 17 6.52 3.38 12.40
N GLU A 18 6.32 2.08 12.56
CA GLU A 18 5.64 1.23 11.57
C GLU A 18 4.21 1.70 11.32
N CYS A 19 3.49 2.05 12.40
CA CYS A 19 2.13 2.60 12.29
C CYS A 19 2.10 3.93 11.53
N ILE A 20 3.04 4.84 11.80
CA ILE A 20 3.15 6.12 11.08
C ILE A 20 3.46 5.86 9.60
N ARG A 21 4.43 4.98 9.29
CA ARG A 21 4.80 4.66 7.91
C ARG A 21 3.65 4.00 7.15
N SER A 22 2.91 3.08 7.78
CA SER A 22 1.68 2.50 7.19
C SER A 22 0.60 3.56 6.97
N GLY A 23 0.46 4.51 7.90
CA GLY A 23 -0.46 5.64 7.76
C GLY A 23 -0.13 6.55 6.58
N ILE A 24 1.16 6.81 6.32
CA ILE A 24 1.62 7.58 5.16
C ILE A 24 1.23 6.86 3.85
N VAL A 25 1.48 5.55 3.77
CA VAL A 25 1.07 4.74 2.62
C VAL A 25 -0.43 4.82 2.41
N ARG A 26 -1.22 4.65 3.47
CA ARG A 26 -2.69 4.73 3.40
C ARG A 26 -3.17 6.10 2.92
N VAL A 27 -2.62 7.18 3.46
CA VAL A 27 -2.96 8.55 3.01
C VAL A 27 -2.71 8.71 1.52
N PHE A 28 -1.57 8.22 1.02
CA PHE A 28 -1.25 8.34 -0.40
C PHE A 28 -2.09 7.42 -1.29
N THR A 29 -2.24 6.16 -0.92
CA THR A 29 -2.90 5.15 -1.79
C THR A 29 -4.43 5.21 -1.73
N LEU A 30 -5.02 5.52 -0.60
CA LEU A 30 -6.46 5.47 -0.37
C LEU A 30 -7.09 6.85 -0.17
N GLY A 31 -6.42 7.72 0.61
CA GLY A 31 -6.96 9.03 1.00
C GLY A 31 -6.98 10.03 -0.16
N VAL A 32 -5.79 10.43 -0.66
CA VAL A 32 -5.70 11.44 -1.72
C VAL A 32 -6.16 10.95 -3.09
N THR A 33 -6.33 9.64 -3.27
CA THR A 33 -6.96 9.05 -4.47
C THR A 33 -8.47 9.02 -4.40
N GLY A 34 -9.04 9.19 -3.21
CA GLY A 34 -10.48 9.11 -2.96
C GLY A 34 -11.03 7.69 -2.92
N PHE A 35 -10.16 6.68 -2.88
CA PHE A 35 -10.58 5.28 -2.82
C PHE A 35 -11.39 4.97 -1.56
N ASP A 36 -11.01 5.55 -0.42
CA ASP A 36 -11.74 5.41 0.86
C ASP A 36 -13.07 6.19 0.87
N THR A 37 -13.23 7.20 0.03
CA THR A 37 -14.37 8.14 0.07
C THR A 37 -14.95 8.43 -1.32
N PRO A 38 -15.34 7.40 -2.10
CA PRO A 38 -15.68 7.57 -3.52
C PRO A 38 -16.93 8.43 -3.76
N GLY A 39 -17.81 8.53 -2.76
CA GLY A 39 -19.05 9.29 -2.89
C GLY A 39 -19.00 10.72 -2.34
N SER A 40 -18.07 11.02 -1.43
CA SER A 40 -18.04 12.32 -0.71
C SER A 40 -16.96 13.28 -1.20
N VAL A 41 -15.93 12.79 -1.91
CA VAL A 41 -14.72 13.51 -2.35
C VAL A 41 -13.99 14.25 -1.22
N ASN A 42 -14.18 13.85 0.03
CA ASN A 42 -13.56 14.46 1.22
C ASN A 42 -12.14 13.92 1.51
N GLY A 43 -11.57 13.10 0.62
CA GLY A 43 -10.32 12.40 0.81
C GLY A 43 -9.15 13.31 1.20
N LEU A 44 -9.06 14.54 0.67
CA LEU A 44 -8.00 15.49 1.05
C LEU A 44 -8.15 15.95 2.50
N GLN A 45 -9.38 16.26 2.93
CA GLN A 45 -9.67 16.73 4.28
C GLN A 45 -9.39 15.62 5.32
N GLU A 46 -9.82 14.40 5.04
CA GLU A 46 -9.60 13.26 5.90
C GLU A 46 -8.11 12.89 5.96
N SER A 47 -7.42 12.99 4.82
CA SER A 47 -5.96 12.84 4.73
C SER A 47 -5.23 13.88 5.58
N TYR A 48 -5.67 15.13 5.60
CA TYR A 48 -5.10 16.18 6.44
C TYR A 48 -5.22 15.84 7.93
N VAL A 49 -6.38 15.39 8.39
CA VAL A 49 -6.60 15.00 9.79
C VAL A 49 -5.72 13.80 10.16
N SER A 50 -5.65 12.81 9.29
CA SER A 50 -4.78 11.63 9.47
C SER A 50 -3.31 12.04 9.55
N TRP A 51 -2.90 12.98 8.69
CA TRP A 51 -1.53 13.51 8.67
C TRP A 51 -1.17 14.24 9.97
N GLN A 52 -2.09 15.06 10.51
CA GLN A 52 -1.91 15.72 11.82
C GLN A 52 -1.76 14.70 12.94
N SER A 53 -2.55 13.63 12.94
CA SER A 53 -2.48 12.57 13.95
C SER A 53 -1.13 11.86 13.92
N MET A 54 -0.60 11.57 12.73
CA MET A 54 0.73 10.97 12.56
C MET A 54 1.85 11.90 13.06
N GLU A 55 1.78 13.19 12.74
CA GLU A 55 2.73 14.19 13.27
C GLU A 55 2.69 14.23 14.78
N THR A 56 1.50 14.32 15.38
CA THR A 56 1.32 14.36 16.84
C THR A 56 1.91 13.11 17.47
N THR A 57 1.68 11.94 16.87
CA THR A 57 2.25 10.67 17.33
C THR A 57 3.78 10.66 17.23
N PHE A 58 4.34 11.18 16.13
CA PHE A 58 5.79 11.27 15.96
C PHE A 58 6.45 12.18 17.00
N LEU A 59 5.78 13.25 17.42
CA LEU A 59 6.32 14.19 18.42
C LEU A 59 6.54 13.57 19.80
N TYR A 60 5.96 12.41 20.10
CA TYR A 60 6.28 11.67 21.34
C TYR A 60 7.75 11.24 21.42
N PHE A 61 8.43 11.10 20.27
CA PHE A 61 9.85 10.79 20.25
C PHE A 61 10.76 11.96 20.68
N LYS A 62 10.22 13.16 20.89
CA LYS A 62 10.98 14.34 21.31
C LYS A 62 11.81 14.09 22.58
N GLU A 63 11.27 13.28 23.48
CA GLU A 63 11.97 12.85 24.68
C GLU A 63 12.72 11.55 24.39
N GLY A 64 14.05 11.56 24.48
CA GLY A 64 14.88 10.37 24.27
C GLY A 64 15.50 10.23 22.86
N ILE A 65 15.50 11.30 22.07
CA ILE A 65 16.18 11.32 20.76
C ILE A 65 17.70 11.22 20.96
N SER A 66 18.35 10.32 20.22
CA SER A 66 19.81 10.30 20.18
C SER A 66 20.39 11.61 19.61
N PRO A 67 21.58 12.04 20.03
CA PRO A 67 22.21 13.25 19.48
C PRO A 67 22.31 13.22 17.96
N GLU A 68 22.58 12.04 17.38
CA GLU A 68 22.75 11.78 15.96
C GLU A 68 21.43 11.96 15.17
N ALA A 69 20.30 11.63 15.80
CA ALA A 69 18.99 11.70 15.15
C ALA A 69 18.30 13.07 15.27
N LYS A 70 18.88 14.06 15.96
CA LYS A 70 18.24 15.37 16.14
C LYS A 70 17.99 16.09 14.84
N ALA A 71 18.95 16.07 13.92
CA ALA A 71 18.79 16.72 12.61
C ALA A 71 17.64 16.07 11.81
N GLU A 72 17.58 14.76 11.83
CA GLU A 72 16.54 13.99 11.13
C GLU A 72 15.15 14.22 11.75
N PHE A 73 15.07 14.31 13.08
CA PHE A 73 13.82 14.67 13.74
C PHE A 73 13.27 16.03 13.30
N GLU A 74 14.12 17.05 13.18
CA GLU A 74 13.70 18.37 12.69
C GLU A 74 13.35 18.34 11.17
N ALA A 75 14.03 17.52 10.38
CA ALA A 75 13.69 17.31 8.97
C ALA A 75 12.30 16.67 8.82
N ILE A 76 12.00 15.64 9.58
CA ILE A 76 10.69 14.98 9.61
C ILE A 76 9.59 15.96 10.00
N LYS A 77 9.79 16.80 11.02
CA LYS A 77 8.81 17.84 11.41
C LYS A 77 8.52 18.81 10.26
N LYS A 78 9.56 19.22 9.52
CA LYS A 78 9.39 20.10 8.35
C LYS A 78 8.54 19.41 7.27
N LEU A 79 8.80 18.13 6.99
CA LEU A 79 8.04 17.34 6.02
C LEU A 79 6.59 17.15 6.44
N PHE A 80 6.30 16.90 7.72
CA PHE A 80 4.94 16.90 8.23
C PHE A 80 4.25 18.25 8.04
N THR A 81 4.94 19.34 8.34
CA THR A 81 4.43 20.70 8.15
C THR A 81 4.15 21.00 6.68
N GLN A 82 5.04 20.59 5.78
CA GLN A 82 4.86 20.73 4.33
C GLN A 82 3.65 19.92 3.85
N GLY A 83 3.51 18.68 4.28
CA GLY A 83 2.36 17.83 3.95
C GLY A 83 1.03 18.43 4.39
N LYS A 84 0.96 18.97 5.62
CA LYS A 84 -0.23 19.70 6.10
C LYS A 84 -0.56 20.90 5.22
N LYS A 85 0.44 21.69 4.83
CA LYS A 85 0.25 22.84 3.96
C LYS A 85 -0.33 22.44 2.61
N VAL A 86 0.20 21.38 2.00
CA VAL A 86 -0.26 20.88 0.70
C VAL A 86 -1.69 20.31 0.79
N LEU A 87 -1.96 19.47 1.79
CA LEU A 87 -3.27 18.84 1.97
C LEU A 87 -4.38 19.86 2.33
N ASN A 88 -4.03 20.97 2.99
CA ASN A 88 -4.97 22.03 3.40
C ASN A 88 -5.00 23.23 2.43
N ALA A 89 -4.44 23.11 1.25
CA ALA A 89 -4.33 24.21 0.28
C ALA A 89 -5.65 24.62 -0.39
N ASN A 90 -6.80 24.14 0.10
CA ASN A 90 -8.14 24.41 -0.42
C ASN A 90 -8.30 24.11 -1.93
N THR A 91 -7.59 23.10 -2.39
CA THR A 91 -7.59 22.63 -3.77
C THR A 91 -8.79 21.74 -4.02
N HIS A 92 -9.44 21.85 -5.17
CA HIS A 92 -10.43 20.86 -5.56
C HIS A 92 -9.81 19.49 -5.67
N PHE A 93 -10.52 18.45 -5.26
CA PHE A 93 -10.02 17.08 -5.20
C PHE A 93 -9.38 16.63 -6.53
N ASN A 94 -9.98 16.96 -7.67
CA ASN A 94 -9.48 16.58 -8.99
C ASN A 94 -8.23 17.35 -9.41
N ASP A 95 -8.01 18.55 -8.89
CA ASP A 95 -6.88 19.43 -9.22
C ASP A 95 -5.68 19.21 -8.29
N PHE A 96 -5.80 18.32 -7.31
CA PHE A 96 -4.72 18.03 -6.37
C PHE A 96 -3.55 17.33 -7.10
N ASP A 97 -2.35 17.93 -7.02
CA ASP A 97 -1.15 17.39 -7.62
C ASP A 97 -0.56 16.24 -6.78
N ARG A 98 -1.08 15.05 -7.03
CA ARG A 98 -0.67 13.80 -6.35
C ARG A 98 0.78 13.44 -6.60
N LEU A 99 1.29 13.74 -7.80
CA LEU A 99 2.67 13.40 -8.16
C LEU A 99 3.68 14.27 -7.39
N SER A 100 3.46 15.58 -7.33
CA SER A 100 4.31 16.47 -6.51
C SER A 100 4.19 16.12 -5.03
N PHE A 101 2.99 15.84 -4.52
CA PHE A 101 2.82 15.39 -3.14
C PHE A 101 3.61 14.12 -2.83
N LEU A 102 3.57 13.14 -3.74
CA LEU A 102 4.36 11.91 -3.61
C LEU A 102 5.86 12.19 -3.56
N LYS A 103 6.37 12.94 -4.55
CA LYS A 103 7.81 13.13 -4.73
C LYS A 103 8.44 14.07 -3.69
N GLU A 104 7.70 15.08 -3.26
CA GLU A 104 8.24 16.14 -2.41
C GLU A 104 7.92 15.95 -0.93
N VAL A 105 6.91 15.13 -0.60
CA VAL A 105 6.45 14.95 0.78
C VAL A 105 6.44 13.49 1.19
N VAL A 106 5.69 12.63 0.48
CA VAL A 106 5.45 11.24 0.91
C VAL A 106 6.74 10.42 0.92
N ASN A 107 7.44 10.33 -0.22
CA ASN A 107 8.67 9.55 -0.32
C ASN A 107 9.80 10.10 0.59
N PRO A 108 10.07 11.42 0.62
CA PRO A 108 11.05 11.96 1.55
C PRO A 108 10.72 11.68 3.02
N LEU A 109 9.46 11.83 3.42
CA LEU A 109 9.05 11.55 4.80
C LEU A 109 9.18 10.07 5.12
N TYR A 110 8.80 9.20 4.19
CA TYR A 110 8.89 7.75 4.36
C TYR A 110 10.33 7.28 4.56
N ALA A 111 11.28 7.82 3.76
CA ALA A 111 12.71 7.54 3.88
C ALA A 111 13.30 8.14 5.18
N ALA A 112 12.95 9.37 5.51
CA ALA A 112 13.43 10.05 6.72
C ALA A 112 13.03 9.32 8.01
N LEU A 113 11.84 8.74 8.06
CA LEU A 113 11.40 7.93 9.20
C LEU A 113 12.22 6.65 9.36
N LEU A 114 12.66 6.02 8.26
CA LEU A 114 13.56 4.88 8.32
C LEU A 114 14.95 5.29 8.84
N GLU A 115 15.50 6.40 8.35
CA GLU A 115 16.79 6.91 8.81
C GLU A 115 16.73 7.31 10.30
N PHE A 116 15.68 8.02 10.72
CA PHE A 116 15.45 8.35 12.14
C PHE A 116 15.44 7.09 13.02
N GLN A 117 14.78 6.03 12.55
CA GLN A 117 14.71 4.76 13.23
C GLN A 117 16.09 4.12 13.38
N ASN A 118 16.89 4.10 12.29
CA ASN A 118 18.23 3.54 12.28
C ASN A 118 19.17 4.31 13.25
N LEU A 119 19.12 5.65 13.21
CA LEU A 119 19.93 6.52 14.07
C LEU A 119 19.57 6.38 15.58
N ASN A 120 18.35 5.97 15.90
CA ASN A 120 17.92 5.71 17.27
C ASN A 120 18.02 4.22 17.67
N ASN A 121 18.60 3.36 16.83
CA ASN A 121 18.71 1.91 17.06
C ASN A 121 17.37 1.23 17.38
N ILE A 122 16.29 1.68 16.75
CA ILE A 122 14.96 1.09 16.92
C ILE A 122 14.88 -0.15 16.02
N THR A 123 14.88 -1.33 16.63
CA THR A 123 14.82 -2.62 15.92
C THR A 123 13.41 -2.88 15.41
N LEU A 124 13.29 -3.17 14.13
CA LEU A 124 12.04 -3.58 13.48
C LEU A 124 11.71 -5.04 13.74
N GLU A 125 10.41 -5.36 13.67
CA GLU A 125 9.96 -6.73 13.59
C GLU A 125 10.37 -7.37 12.24
N PRO A 126 10.54 -8.71 12.17
CA PRO A 126 10.93 -9.38 10.94
C PRO A 126 9.95 -9.14 9.80
N TYR A 127 10.46 -8.84 8.61
CA TYR A 127 9.69 -8.58 7.38
C TYR A 127 8.60 -9.61 7.09
N LYS A 128 8.87 -10.91 7.29
CA LYS A 128 7.91 -11.98 7.03
C LYS A 128 6.58 -11.90 7.78
N LYS A 129 6.50 -11.07 8.82
CA LYS A 129 5.30 -10.88 9.64
C LYS A 129 4.43 -9.70 9.19
N HIS A 130 4.84 -8.96 8.17
CA HIS A 130 4.19 -7.73 7.75
C HIS A 130 3.92 -7.74 6.25
N ALA A 131 2.82 -7.07 5.87
CA ALA A 131 2.47 -6.83 4.47
C ALA A 131 3.45 -5.88 3.77
N GLN A 132 4.07 -4.99 4.54
CA GLN A 132 5.01 -3.99 4.06
C GLN A 132 6.41 -4.27 4.56
N ASN A 133 7.39 -4.07 3.68
CA ASN A 133 8.79 -4.07 4.07
C ASN A 133 9.16 -2.72 4.70
N TYR A 134 9.26 -2.71 6.03
CA TYR A 134 9.64 -1.49 6.75
C TYR A 134 11.13 -1.13 6.61
N GLN A 135 11.93 -1.91 5.89
CA GLN A 135 13.29 -1.54 5.47
C GLN A 135 13.31 -0.81 4.12
N ALA A 136 12.20 -0.79 3.38
CA ALA A 136 12.09 -0.07 2.13
C ALA A 136 12.22 1.45 2.34
N GLN A 137 12.90 2.13 1.42
CA GLN A 137 13.09 3.59 1.47
C GLN A 137 11.93 4.34 0.83
N ASN A 138 11.24 3.70 -0.11
CA ASN A 138 10.07 4.30 -0.74
C ASN A 138 9.02 3.23 -1.10
N ILE A 139 7.79 3.68 -1.33
CA ILE A 139 6.65 2.80 -1.58
C ILE A 139 6.68 2.09 -2.95
N PHE A 140 7.64 2.42 -3.81
CA PHE A 140 7.85 1.79 -5.12
C PHE A 140 9.11 0.91 -5.17
N ASP A 141 9.75 0.67 -4.03
CA ASP A 141 10.85 -0.31 -3.99
C ASP A 141 10.31 -1.69 -4.36
N VAL A 142 11.08 -2.45 -5.14
CA VAL A 142 10.66 -3.74 -5.70
C VAL A 142 10.19 -4.74 -4.63
N ASP A 143 10.79 -4.67 -3.46
CA ASP A 143 10.50 -5.51 -2.30
C ASP A 143 9.61 -4.83 -1.24
N PHE A 144 8.94 -3.72 -1.61
CA PHE A 144 8.10 -2.97 -0.68
C PHE A 144 6.94 -3.80 -0.12
N LEU A 145 6.25 -4.56 -0.98
CA LEU A 145 5.16 -5.42 -0.58
C LEU A 145 5.63 -6.86 -0.39
N ASN A 146 5.25 -7.44 0.72
CA ASN A 146 5.45 -8.85 1.00
C ASN A 146 4.27 -9.67 0.46
N THR A 147 4.42 -10.21 -0.73
CA THR A 147 3.37 -11.02 -1.38
C THR A 147 2.99 -12.25 -0.57
N ASP A 148 3.96 -12.86 0.11
CA ASP A 148 3.72 -14.05 0.94
C ASP A 148 2.78 -13.76 2.13
N PHE A 149 2.73 -12.50 2.59
CA PHE A 149 1.84 -12.10 3.69
C PHE A 149 0.36 -12.26 3.33
N TYR A 150 0.00 -12.06 2.06
CA TYR A 150 -1.37 -12.16 1.58
C TYR A 150 -1.74 -13.57 1.10
N SER A 151 -0.76 -14.49 1.05
CA SER A 151 -0.99 -15.87 0.64
C SER A 151 -1.49 -16.69 1.82
N GLU A 152 -2.64 -17.34 1.67
CA GLU A 152 -3.12 -18.35 2.62
C GLU A 152 -2.23 -19.60 2.64
N LEU A 153 -1.40 -19.79 1.63
CA LEU A 153 -0.50 -20.93 1.46
C LEU A 153 0.86 -20.69 2.12
N VAL A 154 0.86 -20.25 3.36
CA VAL A 154 2.03 -19.91 4.19
C VAL A 154 3.10 -21.02 4.24
N TYR A 155 2.75 -22.22 3.80
CA TYR A 155 3.62 -23.41 3.86
C TYR A 155 4.22 -23.84 2.52
N LEU A 156 3.83 -23.20 1.41
CA LEU A 156 4.39 -23.49 0.09
C LEU A 156 5.26 -22.31 -0.35
N PRO A 157 6.55 -22.54 -0.68
CA PRO A 157 7.37 -21.52 -1.28
C PRO A 157 6.79 -21.19 -2.65
N LEU A 158 6.05 -20.04 -2.74
CA LEU A 158 5.41 -19.59 -3.98
C LEU A 158 6.43 -19.31 -5.08
N ASP A 159 7.66 -18.96 -4.70
CA ASP A 159 8.77 -18.67 -5.62
C ASP A 159 9.48 -19.91 -6.15
N ASN A 160 8.91 -21.10 -5.98
CA ASN A 160 9.48 -22.31 -6.57
C ASN A 160 9.25 -22.31 -8.08
N PRO A 161 10.31 -22.35 -8.93
CA PRO A 161 10.16 -22.36 -10.38
C PRO A 161 9.25 -23.45 -10.93
N LYS A 162 9.19 -24.60 -10.27
CA LYS A 162 8.30 -25.70 -10.65
C LYS A 162 6.83 -25.38 -10.37
N THR A 163 6.54 -24.69 -9.29
CA THR A 163 5.19 -24.22 -8.95
C THR A 163 4.73 -23.15 -9.92
N ILE A 164 5.62 -22.21 -10.29
CA ILE A 164 5.35 -21.18 -11.29
C ILE A 164 5.04 -21.82 -12.65
N ALA A 165 5.89 -22.75 -13.12
CA ALA A 165 5.69 -23.45 -14.39
C ALA A 165 4.38 -24.25 -14.40
N LEU A 166 4.01 -24.89 -13.29
CA LEU A 166 2.73 -25.55 -13.14
C LEU A 166 1.56 -24.53 -13.22
N GLY A 167 1.70 -23.38 -12.57
CA GLY A 167 0.71 -22.30 -12.63
C GLY A 167 0.50 -21.81 -14.05
N GLU A 168 1.57 -21.61 -14.83
CA GLU A 168 1.49 -21.24 -16.26
C GLU A 168 0.74 -22.27 -17.10
N LEU A 169 0.98 -23.56 -16.87
CA LEU A 169 0.25 -24.64 -17.55
C LEU A 169 -1.22 -24.62 -17.17
N LEU A 170 -1.54 -24.57 -15.87
CA LEU A 170 -2.92 -24.55 -15.38
C LEU A 170 -3.68 -23.30 -15.84
N PHE A 171 -3.02 -22.16 -15.96
CA PHE A 171 -3.61 -20.91 -16.43
C PHE A 171 -4.15 -21.02 -17.86
N GLN A 172 -3.51 -21.85 -18.69
CA GLN A 172 -3.89 -22.09 -20.06
C GLN A 172 -4.77 -23.34 -20.25
N ASP A 173 -4.90 -24.17 -19.22
CA ASP A 173 -5.57 -25.46 -19.32
C ASP A 173 -7.10 -25.31 -19.19
N PRO A 174 -7.90 -25.61 -20.23
CA PRO A 174 -9.35 -25.55 -20.17
C PRO A 174 -9.97 -26.65 -19.31
N GLN A 175 -9.23 -27.69 -18.93
CA GLN A 175 -9.75 -28.79 -18.08
C GLN A 175 -10.19 -28.30 -16.68
N LEU A 176 -9.75 -27.12 -16.26
CA LEU A 176 -10.20 -26.52 -14.99
C LEU A 176 -11.63 -25.94 -15.09
N SER A 177 -12.18 -25.79 -16.28
CA SER A 177 -13.58 -25.39 -16.46
C SER A 177 -14.51 -26.58 -16.56
N LYS A 178 -15.79 -26.37 -16.17
CA LYS A 178 -16.81 -27.44 -16.09
C LYS A 178 -17.00 -28.21 -17.40
N ASP A 179 -16.87 -27.53 -18.52
CA ASP A 179 -17.13 -28.01 -19.88
C ASP A 179 -15.86 -28.15 -20.73
N ASN A 180 -14.69 -27.89 -20.16
CA ASN A 180 -13.39 -27.85 -20.84
C ASN A 180 -13.32 -26.87 -22.00
N MET A 181 -14.15 -25.82 -21.98
CA MET A 181 -14.24 -24.83 -23.08
C MET A 181 -13.45 -23.55 -22.80
N MET A 182 -13.16 -23.25 -21.55
CA MET A 182 -12.50 -22.00 -21.15
C MET A 182 -11.35 -22.26 -20.19
N SER A 183 -10.26 -21.54 -20.40
CA SER A 183 -9.16 -21.43 -19.44
C SER A 183 -9.14 -20.03 -18.82
N CYS A 184 -8.32 -19.80 -17.81
CA CYS A 184 -8.08 -18.46 -17.28
C CYS A 184 -7.58 -17.51 -18.39
N ALA A 185 -6.67 -17.99 -19.24
CA ALA A 185 -6.12 -17.24 -20.38
C ALA A 185 -7.16 -16.85 -21.45
N SER A 186 -8.35 -17.48 -21.48
CA SER A 186 -9.42 -17.10 -22.41
C SER A 186 -9.91 -15.67 -22.17
N CYS A 187 -9.97 -15.25 -20.90
CA CYS A 187 -10.37 -13.89 -20.52
C CYS A 187 -9.17 -13.03 -20.09
N HIS A 188 -8.12 -13.64 -19.55
CA HIS A 188 -6.93 -12.97 -19.07
C HIS A 188 -5.72 -13.23 -19.98
N ASN A 189 -5.77 -12.65 -21.20
CA ASN A 189 -4.76 -12.89 -22.22
C ASN A 189 -3.43 -12.18 -21.88
N PRO A 190 -2.31 -12.91 -21.76
CA PRO A 190 -1.00 -12.31 -21.46
C PRO A 190 -0.57 -11.22 -22.46
N ASN A 191 -0.91 -11.40 -23.75
CA ASN A 191 -0.56 -10.44 -24.81
C ASN A 191 -1.42 -9.15 -24.78
N LYS A 192 -2.43 -9.09 -23.90
CA LYS A 192 -3.31 -7.94 -23.70
C LYS A 192 -3.24 -7.41 -22.27
N GLY A 193 -2.08 -7.55 -21.61
CA GLY A 193 -1.92 -7.18 -20.20
C GLY A 193 -2.83 -7.97 -19.26
N PHE A 194 -3.02 -9.24 -19.53
CA PHE A 194 -3.91 -10.13 -18.79
C PHE A 194 -5.37 -9.66 -18.69
N SER A 195 -5.84 -8.99 -19.75
CA SER A 195 -7.27 -8.68 -19.99
C SER A 195 -7.70 -9.29 -21.32
N ASP A 196 -9.00 -9.24 -21.64
CA ASP A 196 -9.48 -9.64 -22.97
C ASP A 196 -9.55 -8.46 -23.96
N GLY A 197 -9.43 -7.23 -23.46
CA GLY A 197 -9.52 -6.01 -24.24
C GLY A 197 -10.95 -5.69 -24.73
N LEU A 198 -11.96 -6.33 -24.15
CA LEU A 198 -13.37 -6.14 -24.50
C LEU A 198 -14.08 -5.32 -23.41
N PRO A 199 -15.13 -4.54 -23.77
CA PRO A 199 -15.95 -3.84 -22.77
C PRO A 199 -16.72 -4.80 -21.84
N LYS A 200 -17.03 -6.01 -22.34
CA LYS A 200 -17.62 -7.13 -21.59
C LYS A 200 -17.02 -8.41 -22.11
N SER A 201 -16.60 -9.28 -21.22
CA SER A 201 -16.00 -10.56 -21.58
C SER A 201 -17.03 -11.52 -22.17
N ILE A 202 -16.56 -12.43 -23.03
CA ILE A 202 -17.38 -13.50 -23.59
C ILE A 202 -17.62 -14.54 -22.47
N SER A 203 -18.87 -14.95 -22.30
CA SER A 203 -19.27 -16.03 -21.39
C SER A 203 -18.95 -17.41 -22.02
N ASN A 204 -19.01 -18.46 -21.19
CA ASN A 204 -18.97 -19.86 -21.66
C ASN A 204 -20.25 -20.29 -22.41
N GLN A 205 -21.24 -19.44 -22.53
CA GLN A 205 -22.44 -19.65 -23.34
C GLN A 205 -22.32 -18.87 -24.64
N GLU A 206 -22.56 -19.53 -25.76
CA GLU A 206 -22.45 -18.90 -27.08
C GLU A 206 -23.37 -17.67 -27.21
N GLY A 207 -22.79 -16.55 -27.64
CA GLY A 207 -23.50 -15.27 -27.79
C GLY A 207 -23.81 -14.52 -26.52
N VAL A 208 -23.40 -15.02 -25.35
CA VAL A 208 -23.61 -14.37 -24.05
C VAL A 208 -22.35 -13.66 -23.59
N PHE A 209 -22.51 -12.43 -23.09
CA PHE A 209 -21.45 -11.65 -22.48
C PHE A 209 -21.64 -11.59 -20.96
N THR A 210 -20.54 -11.47 -20.25
CA THR A 210 -20.54 -11.17 -18.81
C THR A 210 -21.01 -9.75 -18.53
N GLU A 211 -21.32 -9.41 -17.29
CA GLU A 211 -21.75 -8.05 -16.94
C GLU A 211 -20.58 -7.04 -17.00
N ARG A 212 -19.35 -7.51 -16.85
CA ARG A 212 -18.13 -6.70 -16.81
C ARG A 212 -17.04 -7.28 -17.70
N ASN A 213 -16.03 -6.47 -18.00
CA ASN A 213 -14.80 -6.92 -18.67
C ASN A 213 -13.91 -7.74 -17.73
N ALA A 214 -12.99 -8.51 -18.31
CA ALA A 214 -11.90 -9.13 -17.59
C ALA A 214 -10.89 -8.04 -17.18
N GLN A 215 -10.75 -7.83 -15.88
CA GLN A 215 -9.73 -6.92 -15.33
C GLN A 215 -8.35 -7.51 -15.55
N THR A 216 -7.34 -6.65 -15.66
CA THR A 216 -5.95 -7.12 -15.70
C THR A 216 -5.60 -7.90 -14.44
N LEU A 217 -4.77 -8.94 -14.60
CA LEU A 217 -4.13 -9.65 -13.49
C LEU A 217 -2.70 -9.15 -13.22
N MET A 218 -2.27 -8.08 -13.88
CA MET A 218 -1.03 -7.41 -13.54
C MET A 218 -1.12 -6.99 -12.08
N ASP A 219 -0.11 -7.36 -11.31
CA ASP A 219 0.00 -7.11 -9.86
C ASP A 219 -1.12 -7.75 -8.98
N ALA A 220 -1.85 -8.74 -9.51
CA ALA A 220 -2.90 -9.45 -8.75
C ALA A 220 -2.36 -10.36 -7.62
N GLY A 221 -1.04 -10.49 -7.51
CA GLY A 221 -0.37 -11.20 -6.41
C GLY A 221 -0.22 -10.36 -5.13
N TYR A 222 -0.67 -9.08 -5.16
CA TYR A 222 -0.54 -8.13 -4.06
C TYR A 222 -1.86 -7.89 -3.33
#